data_6b974320925b10a63fe0625c50b64ca7
#
_entry.id   6b974320925b10a63fe0625c50b64ca7
#
_cell.length_a   1.000
_cell.length_b   1.000
_cell.length_c   1.000
_cell.angle_alpha   90.00
_cell.angle_beta   90.00
_cell.angle_gamma   90.00
#
_symmetry.space_group_name_H-M   'P 1'
#
loop_
_entity.id
_entity.type
_entity.pdbx_description
1 polymer ?
#
loop_
_entity_poly.entity_id
_entity_poly.type
_entity_poly.pdbx_seq_one_letter_code
_entity_poly.pdbx_strand_id
1 'polypeptide(L)'
;MFVSIIETVILPVGVGFLLNYLCGKKKMFHEIQQMMPGVAVLGLACVVGGVVSSQGSKFFQSGVVIFVAVLLHNGLGYLLGYGAGKLVGMNTSKKKNHCIEVGMQNAGLATNLATTTAQFASTPESAIICAVSCTWHSISGTLLAGMFAMYDKHKAKENKVGVMAEAK
;
A
#
# COMPACT_ATOMS: atom_id res chain seq x y z
N MET A 1 0.32 -21.70 6.32
CA MET A 1 -0.26 -20.34 6.19
C MET A 1 -0.40 -19.63 7.52
N PHE A 2 -1.11 -20.16 8.53
CA PHE A 2 -1.26 -19.47 9.83
C PHE A 2 0.09 -19.20 10.52
N VAL A 3 0.94 -20.21 10.62
CA VAL A 3 2.30 -20.09 11.18
C VAL A 3 3.13 -19.08 10.39
N SER A 4 3.08 -19.12 9.06
CA SER A 4 3.80 -18.19 8.20
C SER A 4 3.34 -16.72 8.43
N ILE A 5 2.07 -16.48 8.70
CA ILE A 5 1.56 -15.13 9.03
C ILE A 5 2.09 -14.68 10.40
N ILE A 6 2.12 -15.57 11.39
CA ILE A 6 2.68 -15.27 12.70
C ILE A 6 4.16 -14.88 12.57
N GLU A 7 4.94 -15.67 11.84
CA GLU A 7 6.37 -15.44 11.64
C GLU A 7 6.67 -14.18 10.83
N THR A 8 5.90 -13.92 9.77
CA THR A 8 6.18 -12.80 8.86
C THR A 8 5.54 -11.48 9.26
N VAL A 9 4.50 -11.49 10.08
CA VAL A 9 3.77 -10.28 10.49
C VAL A 9 3.84 -10.07 12.01
N ILE A 10 3.34 -11.01 12.79
CA ILE A 10 3.16 -10.79 14.23
C ILE A 10 4.52 -10.69 14.93
N LEU A 11 5.45 -11.57 14.60
CA LEU A 11 6.76 -11.60 15.24
C LEU A 11 7.56 -10.32 14.93
N PRO A 12 7.75 -9.85 13.66
CA PRO A 12 8.47 -8.62 13.41
C PRO A 12 7.80 -7.37 13.99
N VAL A 13 6.47 -7.29 13.96
CA VAL A 13 5.72 -6.18 14.57
C VAL A 13 5.91 -6.18 16.07
N GLY A 14 5.81 -7.34 16.74
CA GLY A 14 6.04 -7.48 18.17
C GLY A 14 7.47 -7.10 18.58
N VAL A 15 8.47 -7.55 17.82
CA VAL A 15 9.88 -7.17 18.03
C VAL A 15 10.06 -5.66 17.83
N GLY A 16 9.48 -5.08 16.79
CA GLY A 16 9.53 -3.63 16.53
C GLY A 16 8.90 -2.83 17.68
N PHE A 17 7.78 -3.28 18.20
CA PHE A 17 7.12 -2.68 19.36
C PHE A 17 8.00 -2.75 20.63
N LEU A 18 8.59 -3.91 20.89
CA LEU A 18 9.50 -4.12 22.01
C LEU A 18 10.74 -3.22 21.90
N LEU A 19 11.36 -3.16 20.73
CA LEU A 19 12.51 -2.30 20.48
C LEU A 19 12.17 -0.82 20.67
N ASN A 20 11.00 -0.39 20.18
CA ASN A 20 10.54 0.97 20.39
C ASN A 20 10.27 1.28 21.86
N TYR A 21 9.71 0.34 22.62
CA TYR A 21 9.49 0.48 24.06
C TYR A 21 10.82 0.60 24.82
N LEU A 22 11.80 -0.24 24.49
CA LEU A 22 13.10 -0.27 25.19
C LEU A 22 14.04 0.85 24.75
N CYS A 23 14.06 1.19 23.46
CA CYS A 23 15.06 2.06 22.84
C CYS A 23 14.50 3.39 22.31
N GLY A 24 13.19 3.57 22.27
CA GLY A 24 12.50 4.71 21.63
C GLY A 24 12.88 6.09 22.18
N LYS A 25 13.41 6.17 23.39
CA LYS A 25 13.92 7.42 23.98
C LYS A 25 15.35 7.79 23.54
N LYS A 26 16.06 6.88 22.85
CA LYS A 26 17.45 7.12 22.43
C LYS A 26 17.45 7.83 21.07
N LYS A 27 18.21 8.93 20.96
CA LYS A 27 18.34 9.72 19.72
C LYS A 27 18.78 8.87 18.53
N MET A 28 19.78 8.02 18.71
CA MET A 28 20.29 7.10 17.68
C MET A 28 19.19 6.15 17.17
N PHE A 29 18.31 5.66 18.05
CA PHE A 29 17.21 4.79 17.64
C PHE A 29 16.20 5.54 16.76
N HIS A 30 15.92 6.79 17.06
CA HIS A 30 15.05 7.64 16.26
C HIS A 30 15.63 7.91 14.86
N GLU A 31 16.93 8.16 14.76
CA GLU A 31 17.63 8.31 13.49
C GLU A 31 17.54 7.03 12.64
N ILE A 32 17.72 5.85 13.24
CA ILE A 32 17.56 4.55 12.57
C ILE A 32 16.11 4.38 12.09
N GLN A 33 15.11 4.71 12.93
CA GLN A 33 13.70 4.62 12.53
C GLN A 33 13.38 5.44 11.29
N GLN A 34 13.97 6.62 11.13
CA GLN A 34 13.76 7.47 9.94
C GLN A 34 14.33 6.86 8.66
N MET A 35 15.36 6.01 8.77
CA MET A 35 15.94 5.31 7.62
C MET A 35 15.19 4.02 7.23
N MET A 36 14.44 3.42 8.17
CA MET A 36 13.76 2.12 7.98
C MET A 36 12.79 2.10 6.79
N PRO A 37 11.99 3.14 6.50
CA PRO A 37 11.14 3.14 5.31
C PRO A 37 11.93 2.98 4.00
N GLY A 38 13.11 3.62 3.89
CA GLY A 38 13.99 3.46 2.73
C GLY A 38 14.53 2.04 2.59
N VAL A 39 14.95 1.43 3.70
CA VAL A 39 15.40 0.02 3.72
C VAL A 39 14.27 -0.92 3.32
N ALA A 40 13.05 -0.69 3.82
CA ALA A 40 11.86 -1.48 3.48
C ALA A 40 11.54 -1.40 1.98
N VAL A 41 11.61 -0.21 1.38
CA VAL A 41 11.38 -0.01 -0.06
C VAL A 41 12.43 -0.75 -0.89
N LEU A 42 13.71 -0.70 -0.51
CA LEU A 42 14.77 -1.44 -1.19
C LEU A 42 14.56 -2.95 -1.08
N GLY A 43 14.24 -3.45 0.11
CA GLY A 43 13.93 -4.87 0.32
C GLY A 43 12.75 -5.32 -0.55
N LEU A 44 11.68 -4.53 -0.60
CA LEU A 44 10.51 -4.81 -1.42
C LEU A 44 10.86 -4.81 -2.92
N ALA A 45 11.66 -3.85 -3.38
CA ALA A 45 12.12 -3.80 -4.76
C ALA A 45 12.94 -5.05 -5.15
N CYS A 46 13.79 -5.54 -4.25
CA CYS A 46 14.54 -6.79 -4.46
C CYS A 46 13.61 -8.01 -4.58
N VAL A 47 12.59 -8.13 -3.71
CA VAL A 47 11.63 -9.24 -3.76
C VAL A 47 10.82 -9.19 -5.06
N VAL A 48 10.25 -8.04 -5.41
CA VAL A 48 9.46 -7.86 -6.64
C VAL A 48 10.33 -8.10 -7.88
N GLY A 49 11.55 -7.55 -7.90
CA GLY A 49 12.51 -7.75 -8.99
C GLY A 49 12.90 -9.22 -9.16
N GLY A 50 13.12 -9.93 -8.06
CA GLY A 50 13.39 -11.38 -8.06
C GLY A 50 12.25 -12.20 -8.65
N VAL A 51 10.99 -11.91 -8.29
CA VAL A 51 9.81 -12.57 -8.86
C VAL A 51 9.69 -12.29 -10.35
N VAL A 52 9.81 -11.04 -10.78
CA VAL A 52 9.74 -10.67 -12.21
C VAL A 52 10.88 -11.33 -13.00
N SER A 53 12.09 -11.36 -12.47
CA SER A 53 13.23 -12.00 -13.11
C SER A 53 13.05 -13.52 -13.26
N SER A 54 12.54 -14.20 -12.24
CA SER A 54 12.34 -15.66 -12.26
C SER A 54 11.16 -16.12 -13.10
N GLN A 55 10.14 -15.26 -13.28
CA GLN A 55 8.88 -15.61 -13.96
C GLN A 55 8.61 -14.77 -15.23
N GLY A 56 9.63 -14.08 -15.76
CA GLY A 56 9.48 -13.07 -16.82
C GLY A 56 8.76 -13.56 -18.08
N SER A 57 9.01 -14.80 -18.52
CA SER A 57 8.33 -15.39 -19.70
C SER A 57 6.82 -15.52 -19.48
N LYS A 58 6.39 -15.97 -18.32
CA LYS A 58 4.97 -16.11 -17.95
C LYS A 58 4.30 -14.75 -17.75
N PHE A 59 5.05 -13.77 -17.21
CA PHE A 59 4.60 -12.40 -17.08
C PHE A 59 4.16 -11.81 -18.43
N PHE A 60 4.96 -11.98 -19.48
CA PHE A 60 4.63 -11.46 -20.81
C PHE A 60 3.48 -12.20 -21.49
N GLN A 61 3.30 -13.50 -21.25
CA GLN A 61 2.20 -14.29 -21.83
C GLN A 61 0.83 -13.91 -21.24
N SER A 62 0.75 -13.63 -19.95
CA SER A 62 -0.51 -13.35 -19.26
C SER A 62 -0.63 -11.89 -18.79
N GLY A 63 0.34 -11.03 -19.11
CA GLY A 63 0.52 -9.71 -18.53
C GLY A 63 -0.69 -8.79 -18.64
N VAL A 64 -1.38 -8.79 -19.78
CA VAL A 64 -2.57 -7.94 -20.00
C VAL A 64 -3.71 -8.35 -19.08
N VAL A 65 -4.00 -9.65 -18.98
CA VAL A 65 -5.09 -10.16 -18.14
C VAL A 65 -4.80 -9.90 -16.67
N ILE A 66 -3.57 -10.16 -16.22
CA ILE A 66 -3.12 -9.90 -14.86
C ILE A 66 -3.24 -8.41 -14.56
N PHE A 67 -2.76 -7.55 -15.46
CA PHE A 67 -2.81 -6.10 -15.26
C PHE A 67 -4.24 -5.59 -15.14
N VAL A 68 -5.15 -6.01 -16.02
CA VAL A 68 -6.57 -5.65 -15.97
C VAL A 68 -7.21 -6.14 -14.67
N ALA A 69 -6.95 -7.37 -14.25
CA ALA A 69 -7.47 -7.91 -12.99
C ALA A 69 -6.98 -7.10 -11.78
N VAL A 70 -5.69 -6.76 -11.72
CA VAL A 70 -5.10 -5.94 -10.68
C VAL A 70 -5.68 -4.54 -10.66
N LEU A 71 -5.86 -3.92 -11.84
CA LEU A 71 -6.45 -2.59 -11.98
C LEU A 71 -7.89 -2.56 -11.47
N LEU A 72 -8.70 -3.54 -11.87
CA LEU A 72 -10.09 -3.67 -11.41
C LEU A 72 -10.17 -3.92 -9.91
N HIS A 73 -9.37 -4.85 -9.38
CA HIS A 73 -9.32 -5.17 -7.96
C HIS A 73 -8.95 -3.95 -7.11
N ASN A 74 -7.91 -3.23 -7.49
CA ASN A 74 -7.46 -2.03 -6.82
C ASN A 74 -8.49 -0.89 -6.92
N GLY A 75 -9.05 -0.66 -8.13
CA GLY A 75 -10.10 0.34 -8.35
C GLY A 75 -11.36 0.07 -7.54
N LEU A 76 -11.81 -1.18 -7.49
CA LEU A 76 -12.92 -1.60 -6.63
C LEU A 76 -12.59 -1.39 -5.15
N GLY A 77 -11.37 -1.65 -4.71
CA GLY A 77 -10.90 -1.37 -3.36
C GLY A 77 -11.04 0.12 -3.01
N TYR A 78 -10.62 1.02 -3.90
CA TYR A 78 -10.80 2.47 -3.70
C TYR A 78 -12.27 2.87 -3.61
N LEU A 79 -13.11 2.37 -4.51
CA LEU A 79 -14.54 2.68 -4.54
C LEU A 79 -15.25 2.17 -3.27
N LEU A 80 -15.01 0.92 -2.90
CA LEU A 80 -15.61 0.32 -1.71
C LEU A 80 -15.11 0.98 -0.42
N GLY A 81 -13.82 1.30 -0.33
CA GLY A 81 -13.26 2.01 0.82
C GLY A 81 -13.88 3.40 1.00
N TYR A 82 -14.00 4.16 -0.09
CA TYR A 82 -14.67 5.47 -0.03
C TYR A 82 -16.16 5.33 0.31
N GLY A 83 -16.85 4.38 -0.32
CA GLY A 83 -18.26 4.10 -0.10
C GLY A 83 -18.55 3.69 1.34
N ALA A 84 -17.76 2.76 1.90
CA ALA A 84 -17.88 2.33 3.29
C ALA A 84 -17.66 3.51 4.26
N GLY A 85 -16.64 4.33 4.03
CA GLY A 85 -16.42 5.54 4.82
C GLY A 85 -17.56 6.55 4.74
N LYS A 86 -18.27 6.62 3.59
CA LYS A 86 -19.47 7.45 3.44
C LYS A 86 -20.65 6.87 4.22
N LEU A 87 -20.86 5.55 4.16
CA LEU A 87 -21.95 4.85 4.85
C LEU A 87 -21.86 5.01 6.39
N VAL A 88 -20.66 4.93 6.95
CA VAL A 88 -20.45 5.11 8.40
C VAL A 88 -20.29 6.58 8.84
N GLY A 89 -20.54 7.54 7.94
CA GLY A 89 -20.55 8.96 8.30
C GLY A 89 -19.17 9.57 8.56
N MET A 90 -18.08 9.00 8.01
CA MET A 90 -16.75 9.58 8.17
C MET A 90 -16.66 10.98 7.56
N ASN A 91 -15.87 11.86 8.16
CA ASN A 91 -15.56 13.16 7.55
C ASN A 91 -14.74 12.98 6.26
N THR A 92 -14.65 14.04 5.43
CA THR A 92 -14.04 13.96 4.09
C THR A 92 -12.58 13.50 4.12
N SER A 93 -11.79 13.96 5.10
CA SER A 93 -10.39 13.55 5.23
C SER A 93 -10.27 12.05 5.55
N LYS A 94 -11.04 11.56 6.53
CA LYS A 94 -11.06 10.14 6.89
C LYS A 94 -11.54 9.26 5.74
N LYS A 95 -12.57 9.68 4.98
CA LYS A 95 -13.03 8.95 3.78
C LYS A 95 -11.93 8.79 2.73
N LYS A 96 -11.16 9.85 2.47
CA LYS A 96 -10.03 9.81 1.52
C LYS A 96 -8.94 8.85 1.98
N ASN A 97 -8.56 8.92 3.25
CA ASN A 97 -7.56 8.02 3.82
C ASN A 97 -8.04 6.57 3.78
N HIS A 98 -9.27 6.31 4.20
CA HIS A 98 -9.87 4.97 4.18
C HIS A 98 -9.98 4.40 2.75
N CYS A 99 -10.32 5.24 1.78
CA CYS A 99 -10.29 4.89 0.36
C CYS A 99 -8.91 4.38 -0.06
N ILE A 100 -7.84 5.11 0.28
CA ILE A 100 -6.47 4.74 -0.07
C ILE A 100 -6.07 3.45 0.65
N GLU A 101 -6.33 3.32 1.95
CA GLU A 101 -5.98 2.13 2.73
C GLU A 101 -6.64 0.85 2.21
N VAL A 102 -7.93 0.91 1.89
CA VAL A 102 -8.66 -0.26 1.36
C VAL A 102 -8.21 -0.62 -0.05
N GLY A 103 -7.88 0.37 -0.87
CA GLY A 103 -7.39 0.15 -2.22
C GLY A 103 -5.92 -0.28 -2.29
N MET A 104 -5.05 0.33 -1.48
CA MET A 104 -3.62 -0.02 -1.39
C MET A 104 -3.41 -1.19 -0.43
N GLN A 105 -3.70 -2.39 -0.88
CA GLN A 105 -3.49 -3.61 -0.09
C GLN A 105 -2.00 -3.92 0.09
N ASN A 106 -1.68 -4.73 1.11
CA ASN A 106 -0.30 -5.14 1.39
C ASN A 106 0.17 -6.21 0.40
N ALA A 107 0.37 -5.80 -0.85
CA ALA A 107 0.82 -6.67 -1.92
C ALA A 107 2.26 -7.18 -1.72
N GLY A 108 3.09 -6.47 -0.95
CA GLY A 108 4.43 -6.92 -0.55
C GLY A 108 4.37 -8.16 0.35
N LEU A 109 3.49 -8.15 1.36
CA LEU A 109 3.23 -9.32 2.19
C LEU A 109 2.65 -10.46 1.35
N ALA A 110 1.70 -10.17 0.46
CA ALA A 110 1.13 -11.18 -0.43
C ALA A 110 2.20 -11.81 -1.33
N THR A 111 3.12 -11.02 -1.90
CA THR A 111 4.25 -11.52 -2.70
C THR A 111 5.15 -12.43 -1.86
N ASN A 112 5.49 -12.03 -0.64
CA ASN A 112 6.31 -12.86 0.25
C ASN A 112 5.60 -14.19 0.58
N LEU A 113 4.33 -14.15 0.96
CA LEU A 113 3.56 -15.37 1.25
C LEU A 113 3.44 -16.29 0.02
N ALA A 114 3.22 -15.71 -1.17
CA ALA A 114 3.12 -16.47 -2.41
C ALA A 114 4.45 -17.16 -2.79
N THR A 115 5.60 -16.62 -2.38
CA THR A 115 6.91 -17.20 -2.68
C THR A 115 7.41 -18.17 -1.60
N THR A 116 7.01 -17.98 -0.34
CA THR A 116 7.59 -18.73 0.80
C THR A 116 6.66 -19.80 1.35
N THR A 117 5.35 -19.74 1.07
CA THR A 117 4.37 -20.66 1.64
C THR A 117 4.17 -21.88 0.74
N ALA A 118 4.33 -23.09 1.28
CA ALA A 118 4.21 -24.35 0.55
C ALA A 118 2.87 -24.52 -0.20
N GLN A 119 1.79 -23.89 0.27
CA GLN A 119 0.48 -23.91 -0.40
C GLN A 119 0.50 -23.31 -1.82
N PHE A 120 1.42 -22.39 -2.10
CA PHE A 120 1.54 -21.73 -3.39
C PHE A 120 2.68 -22.32 -4.26
N ALA A 121 3.39 -23.34 -3.76
CA ALA A 121 4.49 -23.98 -4.49
C ALA A 121 4.04 -24.56 -5.85
N SER A 122 2.78 -25.03 -5.95
CA SER A 122 2.18 -25.51 -7.19
C SER A 122 1.66 -24.42 -8.12
N THR A 123 1.57 -23.18 -7.67
CA THR A 123 1.03 -22.04 -8.42
C THR A 123 1.97 -20.84 -8.36
N PRO A 124 3.18 -20.92 -8.92
CA PRO A 124 4.18 -19.85 -8.85
C PRO A 124 3.71 -18.55 -9.53
N GLU A 125 2.70 -18.62 -10.41
CA GLU A 125 2.04 -17.49 -11.04
C GLU A 125 1.39 -16.54 -10.01
N SER A 126 1.00 -17.05 -8.85
CA SER A 126 0.43 -16.24 -7.76
C SER A 126 1.38 -15.12 -7.31
N ALA A 127 2.68 -15.38 -7.30
CA ALA A 127 3.69 -14.40 -6.95
C ALA A 127 3.79 -13.26 -7.99
N ILE A 128 3.55 -13.57 -9.28
CA ILE A 128 3.55 -12.56 -10.36
C ILE A 128 2.39 -11.57 -10.15
N ILE A 129 1.20 -12.09 -9.88
CA ILE A 129 0.01 -11.25 -9.64
C ILE A 129 0.25 -10.32 -8.45
N CYS A 130 0.82 -10.84 -7.36
CA CYS A 130 1.15 -10.07 -6.18
C CYS A 130 2.23 -9.00 -6.47
N ALA A 131 3.27 -9.32 -7.24
CA ALA A 131 4.33 -8.39 -7.61
C ALA A 131 3.82 -7.24 -8.49
N VAL A 132 2.97 -7.55 -9.49
CA VAL A 132 2.29 -6.55 -10.33
C VAL A 132 1.41 -5.65 -9.48
N SER A 133 0.63 -6.24 -8.57
CA SER A 133 -0.21 -5.49 -7.62
C SER A 133 0.61 -4.54 -6.77
N CYS A 134 1.75 -4.97 -6.27
CA CYS A 134 2.64 -4.15 -5.44
C CYS A 134 3.09 -2.89 -6.18
N THR A 135 3.52 -3.03 -7.43
CA THR A 135 3.94 -1.90 -8.28
C THR A 135 2.75 -0.99 -8.60
N TRP A 136 1.63 -1.58 -9.04
CA TRP A 136 0.45 -0.80 -9.42
C TRP A 136 -0.16 -0.04 -8.25
N HIS A 137 -0.27 -0.65 -7.06
CA HIS A 137 -0.80 0.00 -5.87
C HIS A 137 0.01 1.25 -5.49
N SER A 138 1.33 1.17 -5.58
CA SER A 138 2.22 2.30 -5.30
C SER A 138 1.98 3.47 -6.28
N ILE A 139 1.82 3.18 -7.56
CA ILE A 139 1.55 4.18 -8.60
C ILE A 139 0.15 4.78 -8.42
N SER A 140 -0.88 3.95 -8.40
CA SER A 140 -2.28 4.39 -8.34
C SER A 140 -2.60 5.12 -7.03
N GLY A 141 -2.08 4.65 -5.90
CA GLY A 141 -2.25 5.30 -4.61
C GLY A 141 -1.60 6.67 -4.54
N THR A 142 -0.39 6.81 -5.09
CA THR A 142 0.29 8.11 -5.18
C THR A 142 -0.46 9.09 -6.07
N LEU A 143 -0.95 8.64 -7.22
CA LEU A 143 -1.76 9.47 -8.11
C LEU A 143 -3.06 9.92 -7.44
N LEU A 144 -3.76 8.99 -6.79
CA LEU A 144 -5.02 9.30 -6.09
C LEU A 144 -4.81 10.26 -4.91
N ALA A 145 -3.76 10.05 -4.12
CA ALA A 145 -3.39 10.97 -3.04
C ALA A 145 -3.05 12.36 -3.57
N GLY A 146 -2.32 12.45 -4.68
CA GLY A 146 -2.03 13.71 -5.36
C GLY A 146 -3.28 14.43 -5.85
N MET A 147 -4.24 13.70 -6.44
CA MET A 147 -5.53 14.24 -6.85
C MET A 147 -6.33 14.78 -5.67
N PHE A 148 -6.38 14.06 -4.56
CA PHE A 148 -7.04 14.53 -3.34
C PHE A 148 -6.37 15.79 -2.77
N ALA A 149 -5.05 15.86 -2.77
CA ALA A 149 -4.32 17.03 -2.30
C ALA A 149 -4.56 18.28 -3.20
N MET A 150 -4.61 18.09 -4.51
CA MET A 150 -4.94 19.18 -5.45
C MET A 150 -6.37 19.68 -5.25
N TYR A 151 -7.33 18.77 -5.11
CA TYR A 151 -8.72 19.12 -4.84
C TYR A 151 -8.88 19.93 -3.53
N ASP A 152 -8.20 19.50 -2.45
CA ASP A 152 -8.26 20.19 -1.17
C ASP A 152 -7.65 21.60 -1.23
N LYS A 153 -6.54 21.76 -1.96
CA LYS A 153 -5.93 23.08 -2.19
C LYS A 153 -6.85 24.02 -2.97
N HIS A 154 -7.52 23.48 -4.00
CA HIS A 154 -8.45 24.28 -4.81
C HIS A 154 -9.62 24.77 -3.95
N LYS A 155 -10.26 23.87 -3.22
CA LYS A 155 -11.37 24.19 -2.32
C LYS A 155 -11.00 25.18 -1.21
N ALA A 156 -9.80 25.05 -0.65
CA ALA A 156 -9.29 25.99 0.36
C ALA A 156 -9.08 27.39 -0.22
N LYS A 157 -8.68 27.50 -1.50
CA LYS A 157 -8.53 28.78 -2.19
C LYS A 157 -9.89 29.44 -2.48
N GLU A 158 -10.87 28.67 -2.93
CA GLU A 158 -12.24 29.15 -3.16
C GLU A 158 -12.87 29.70 -1.89
N ASN A 159 -12.75 28.99 -0.77
CA ASN A 159 -13.27 29.43 0.52
C ASN A 159 -12.64 30.74 0.99
N LYS A 160 -11.32 30.93 0.78
CA LYS A 160 -10.65 32.19 1.12
C LYS A 160 -11.15 33.38 0.28
N VAL A 161 -11.36 33.14 -1.01
CA VAL A 161 -11.90 34.20 -1.93
C VAL A 161 -13.32 34.55 -1.54
N GLY A 162 -14.17 33.55 -1.22
CA GLY A 162 -15.55 33.80 -0.76
C GLY A 162 -15.61 34.65 0.51
N VAL A 163 -14.83 34.33 1.52
CA VAL A 163 -14.77 35.08 2.79
C VAL A 163 -14.30 36.54 2.55
N MET A 164 -13.34 36.74 1.64
CA MET A 164 -12.87 38.11 1.32
C MET A 164 -13.91 38.93 0.51
N ALA A 165 -14.76 38.25 -0.24
CA ALA A 165 -15.83 38.92 -1.00
C ALA A 165 -17.01 39.35 -0.10
N GLU A 166 -17.32 38.56 0.94
CA GLU A 166 -18.38 38.89 1.92
C GLU A 166 -17.93 39.94 2.96
N ALA A 167 -16.62 40.18 3.11
CA ALA A 167 -16.08 41.19 4.03
C ALA A 167 -15.93 42.60 3.40
N LYS A 168 -16.34 42.79 2.16
CA LYS A 168 -16.41 44.10 1.44
C LYS A 168 -17.83 44.57 1.31
#